data_1c1fb7d54fca26c2b8d5376938180f5b
#
_entry.id   1c1fb7d54fca26c2b8d5376938180f5b
#
_cell.length_a   1.000
_cell.length_b   1.000
_cell.length_c   1.000
_cell.angle_alpha   90.00
_cell.angle_beta   90.00
_cell.angle_gamma   90.00
#
_symmetry.space_group_name_H-M   'P 1'
#
loop_
_entity.id
_entity.type
_entity.pdbx_description
1 polymer ?
#
loop_
_entity_poly.entity_id
_entity_poly.type
_entity_poly.pdbx_seq_one_letter_code
_entity_poly.pdbx_strand_id
1 'polypeptide(L)'
;PFDPETGRLTAAGGESFSSVFGRTLADCAREDQRVCAITAAMADGTGLSGFAKTFPEHFFDVGIAEGHGVSMAAGLAAQGLLPVFAVYSTFLQRGYDMLIHDVALEGLHVVLGVYRAGLVGADGETHHGCFDALFLSELPGFTVLCPASFAELGHMLRSALFAHAGPVAVRYPRGGEGAFQGDTADRPLVRLREGTDATLLTYGVLVNQALEAADLLEREGVRAEVLKLNQIAPLDGELLGEFLGKTGILLVLEDCFGAGCLGQRIAALQAEEGRAPRRLILKNLGK
;
A
#
# COMPACT_ATOMS: atom_id res chain seq x y z
N PRO A 1 -22.52 1.72 11.15
CA PRO A 1 -23.97 1.61 11.38
C PRO A 1 -24.33 2.12 12.77
N PHE A 2 -25.48 2.70 12.94
CA PHE A 2 -25.99 3.15 14.21
C PHE A 2 -27.44 2.63 14.36
N ASP A 3 -27.86 2.45 15.58
CA ASP A 3 -29.23 2.13 15.93
C ASP A 3 -30.09 3.41 15.72
N PRO A 4 -31.05 3.40 14.81
CA PRO A 4 -31.84 4.58 14.48
C PRO A 4 -32.76 5.05 15.63
N GLU A 5 -33.11 4.18 16.59
CA GLU A 5 -33.95 4.52 17.72
C GLU A 5 -33.16 5.16 18.87
N THR A 6 -31.95 4.70 19.10
CA THR A 6 -31.11 5.16 20.22
C THR A 6 -29.99 6.11 19.82
N GLY A 7 -29.70 6.22 18.52
CA GLY A 7 -28.54 6.97 17.97
C GLY A 7 -27.19 6.37 18.35
N ARG A 8 -27.16 5.22 19.02
CA ARG A 8 -25.90 4.57 19.42
C ARG A 8 -25.26 3.87 18.25
N LEU A 9 -23.93 3.98 18.15
CA LEU A 9 -23.15 3.19 17.19
C LEU A 9 -23.33 1.71 17.52
N THR A 10 -23.78 0.92 16.55
CA THR A 10 -23.72 -0.53 16.63
C THR A 10 -22.25 -0.93 16.66
N ALA A 11 -21.91 -1.89 17.52
CA ALA A 11 -20.52 -2.28 17.78
C ALA A 11 -19.69 -2.31 16.52
N ALA A 12 -18.55 -1.64 16.54
CA ALA A 12 -17.56 -1.70 15.47
C ALA A 12 -17.19 -3.17 15.24
N GLY A 13 -17.14 -3.58 13.98
CA GLY A 13 -16.55 -4.86 13.62
C GLY A 13 -15.12 -4.98 14.16
N GLY A 14 -14.52 -6.17 14.06
CA GLY A 14 -13.21 -6.50 14.59
C GLY A 14 -12.08 -5.53 14.20
N GLU A 15 -10.85 -5.91 14.48
CA GLU A 15 -9.64 -5.12 14.16
C GLU A 15 -9.59 -4.73 12.67
N SER A 16 -9.05 -3.57 12.38
CA SER A 16 -8.96 -3.02 11.01
C SER A 16 -7.54 -2.54 10.71
N PHE A 17 -7.19 -2.44 9.42
CA PHE A 17 -5.90 -1.89 9.02
C PHE A 17 -5.64 -0.49 9.61
N SER A 18 -6.65 0.38 9.68
CA SER A 18 -6.48 1.71 10.29
C SER A 18 -6.22 1.64 11.81
N SER A 19 -6.87 0.72 12.53
CA SER A 19 -6.59 0.55 13.97
C SER A 19 -5.20 -0.01 14.24
N VAL A 20 -4.73 -0.95 13.41
CA VAL A 20 -3.35 -1.47 13.46
C VAL A 20 -2.34 -0.39 13.12
N PHE A 21 -2.59 0.39 12.08
CA PHE A 21 -1.74 1.51 11.67
C PHE A 21 -1.54 2.52 12.82
N GLY A 22 -2.65 3.01 13.39
CA GLY A 22 -2.59 4.02 14.47
C GLY A 22 -1.91 3.49 15.73
N ARG A 23 -2.14 2.23 16.11
CA ARG A 23 -1.46 1.59 17.24
C ARG A 23 0.04 1.43 16.97
N THR A 24 0.42 0.90 15.83
CA THR A 24 1.84 0.74 15.45
C THR A 24 2.57 2.07 15.42
N LEU A 25 1.95 3.11 14.87
CA LEU A 25 2.55 4.44 14.84
C LEU A 25 2.74 5.02 16.25
N ALA A 26 1.77 4.80 17.15
CA ALA A 26 1.90 5.22 18.53
C ALA A 26 3.03 4.47 19.26
N ASP A 27 3.24 3.18 18.95
CA ASP A 27 4.37 2.41 19.48
C ASP A 27 5.71 2.96 18.95
N CYS A 28 5.80 3.28 17.65
CA CYS A 28 6.98 3.93 17.08
C CYS A 28 7.29 5.29 17.75
N ALA A 29 6.26 6.10 18.04
CA ALA A 29 6.46 7.39 18.71
C ALA A 29 6.89 7.26 20.18
N ARG A 30 6.59 6.15 20.86
CA ARG A 30 7.14 5.85 22.19
C ARG A 30 8.64 5.52 22.13
N GLU A 31 9.09 4.92 21.05
CA GLU A 31 10.48 4.52 20.85
C GLU A 31 11.34 5.69 20.37
N ASP A 32 10.80 6.54 19.49
CA ASP A 32 11.51 7.67 18.92
C ASP A 32 10.64 8.93 18.89
N GLN A 33 11.02 9.94 19.69
CA GLN A 33 10.29 11.20 19.80
C GLN A 33 10.32 12.07 18.52
N ARG A 34 11.08 11.70 17.51
CA ARG A 34 11.07 12.37 16.20
C ARG A 34 9.83 12.00 15.38
N VAL A 35 9.17 10.89 15.71
CA VAL A 35 7.95 10.43 15.00
C VAL A 35 6.82 11.41 15.27
N CYS A 36 6.23 11.93 14.19
CA CYS A 36 5.04 12.77 14.25
C CYS A 36 4.02 12.34 13.20
N ALA A 37 2.75 12.59 13.48
CA ALA A 37 1.62 12.21 12.63
C ALA A 37 0.91 13.43 12.09
N ILE A 38 0.62 13.42 10.79
CA ILE A 38 -0.12 14.46 10.08
C ILE A 38 -1.35 13.82 9.44
N THR A 39 -2.48 14.50 9.46
CA THR A 39 -3.67 14.11 8.71
C THR A 39 -4.40 15.35 8.17
N ALA A 40 -5.34 15.14 7.25
CA ALA A 40 -6.12 16.21 6.64
C ALA A 40 -7.62 15.98 6.92
N ALA A 41 -8.08 16.33 8.15
CA ALA A 41 -9.44 16.13 8.66
C ALA A 41 -9.91 14.65 8.67
N MET A 42 -8.97 13.69 8.83
CA MET A 42 -9.25 12.26 8.76
C MET A 42 -8.75 11.45 9.96
N ALA A 43 -8.57 12.08 11.13
CA ALA A 43 -7.97 11.43 12.30
C ALA A 43 -8.65 10.12 12.71
N ASP A 44 -9.99 10.07 12.74
CA ASP A 44 -10.74 8.85 13.06
C ASP A 44 -10.59 7.79 11.97
N GLY A 45 -10.78 8.19 10.71
CA GLY A 45 -10.72 7.27 9.58
C GLY A 45 -9.34 6.62 9.40
N THR A 46 -8.27 7.36 9.61
CA THR A 46 -6.89 6.86 9.52
C THR A 46 -6.41 6.14 10.77
N GLY A 47 -7.23 6.10 11.85
CA GLY A 47 -6.90 5.44 13.11
C GLY A 47 -5.99 6.28 14.03
N LEU A 48 -5.81 7.57 13.74
CA LEU A 48 -4.91 8.45 14.49
C LEU A 48 -5.51 9.10 15.73
N SER A 49 -6.81 8.93 16.03
CA SER A 49 -7.46 9.52 17.21
C SER A 49 -6.82 9.10 18.55
N GLY A 50 -6.30 7.87 18.63
CA GLY A 50 -5.52 7.39 19.76
C GLY A 50 -4.15 8.05 19.86
N PHE A 51 -3.47 8.20 18.74
CA PHE A 51 -2.18 8.90 18.64
C PHE A 51 -2.31 10.36 19.08
N ALA A 52 -3.31 11.08 18.55
CA ALA A 52 -3.58 12.48 18.87
C ALA A 52 -3.80 12.72 20.39
N LYS A 53 -4.46 11.78 21.08
CA LYS A 53 -4.67 11.87 22.53
C LYS A 53 -3.40 11.59 23.33
N THR A 54 -2.55 10.68 22.83
CA THR A 54 -1.33 10.25 23.55
C THR A 54 -0.16 11.19 23.31
N PHE A 55 -0.06 11.73 22.10
CA PHE A 55 1.03 12.58 21.64
C PHE A 55 0.52 13.89 21.01
N PRO A 56 -0.19 14.76 21.75
CA PRO A 56 -0.83 15.96 21.19
C PRO A 56 0.19 16.94 20.55
N GLU A 57 1.41 17.03 21.07
CA GLU A 57 2.48 17.90 20.54
C GLU A 57 3.14 17.34 19.26
N HIS A 58 2.89 16.07 18.91
CA HIS A 58 3.41 15.41 17.73
C HIS A 58 2.32 15.08 16.71
N PHE A 59 1.11 15.60 16.92
CA PHE A 59 -0.04 15.36 16.04
C PHE A 59 -0.50 16.65 15.40
N PHE A 60 -0.68 16.64 14.08
CA PHE A 60 -1.08 17.80 13.28
C PHE A 60 -2.26 17.44 12.38
N ASP A 61 -3.39 18.10 12.57
CA ASP A 61 -4.51 18.04 11.63
C ASP A 61 -4.57 19.34 10.84
N VAL A 62 -4.28 19.26 9.54
CA VAL A 62 -4.19 20.43 8.67
C VAL A 62 -5.54 20.83 8.06
N GLY A 63 -6.64 20.18 8.50
CA GLY A 63 -7.95 20.36 7.88
C GLY A 63 -7.99 19.72 6.48
N ILE A 64 -8.96 20.11 5.64
CA ILE A 64 -9.07 19.60 4.27
C ILE A 64 -8.06 20.31 3.36
N ALA A 65 -6.78 20.01 3.58
CA ALA A 65 -5.65 20.67 2.91
C ALA A 65 -4.51 19.67 2.64
N GLU A 66 -4.78 18.65 1.84
CA GLU A 66 -3.87 17.52 1.60
C GLU A 66 -2.51 17.96 1.03
N GLY A 67 -2.50 18.94 0.11
CA GLY A 67 -1.26 19.53 -0.41
C GLY A 67 -0.42 20.16 0.70
N HIS A 68 -1.04 20.93 1.62
CA HIS A 68 -0.34 21.48 2.77
C HIS A 68 0.18 20.39 3.70
N GLY A 69 -0.57 19.27 3.88
CA GLY A 69 -0.12 18.13 4.66
C GLY A 69 1.19 17.52 4.13
N VAL A 70 1.33 17.44 2.80
CA VAL A 70 2.57 16.97 2.14
C VAL A 70 3.71 17.96 2.37
N SER A 71 3.50 19.27 2.09
CA SER A 71 4.53 20.30 2.26
C SER A 71 4.97 20.42 3.73
N MET A 72 4.03 20.30 4.67
CA MET A 72 4.35 20.29 6.10
C MET A 72 5.20 19.08 6.47
N ALA A 73 4.86 17.87 5.96
CA ALA A 73 5.66 16.68 6.18
C ALA A 73 7.09 16.87 5.64
N ALA A 74 7.24 17.43 4.44
CA ALA A 74 8.54 17.73 3.87
C ALA A 74 9.35 18.69 4.76
N GLY A 75 8.73 19.78 5.25
CA GLY A 75 9.36 20.72 6.14
C GLY A 75 9.82 20.11 7.47
N LEU A 76 9.02 19.22 8.06
CA LEU A 76 9.37 18.49 9.27
C LEU A 76 10.53 17.50 9.03
N ALA A 77 10.50 16.77 7.90
CA ALA A 77 11.58 15.87 7.51
C ALA A 77 12.91 16.62 7.29
N ALA A 78 12.87 17.79 6.66
CA ALA A 78 14.04 18.64 6.46
C ALA A 78 14.68 19.13 7.79
N GLN A 79 13.91 19.13 8.89
CA GLN A 79 14.40 19.44 10.24
C GLN A 79 14.80 18.20 11.05
N GLY A 80 14.82 17.01 10.42
CA GLY A 80 15.25 15.76 11.04
C GLY A 80 14.18 15.03 11.85
N LEU A 81 12.90 15.43 11.73
CA LEU A 81 11.78 14.68 12.26
C LEU A 81 11.43 13.49 11.34
N LEU A 82 10.62 12.56 11.84
CA LEU A 82 10.12 11.40 11.12
C LEU A 82 8.60 11.54 10.91
N PRO A 83 8.18 12.36 9.94
CA PRO A 83 6.77 12.63 9.70
C PRO A 83 6.07 11.48 8.99
N VAL A 84 4.86 11.15 9.46
CA VAL A 84 3.93 10.24 8.82
C VAL A 84 2.67 11.01 8.42
N PHE A 85 2.45 11.18 7.12
CA PHE A 85 1.22 11.77 6.61
C PHE A 85 0.22 10.67 6.28
N ALA A 86 -0.83 10.54 7.10
CA ALA A 86 -1.89 9.58 6.93
C ALA A 86 -3.09 10.20 6.19
N VAL A 87 -3.40 9.64 5.04
CA VAL A 87 -4.37 10.21 4.10
C VAL A 87 -5.08 9.10 3.32
N TYR A 88 -6.34 9.34 2.90
CA TYR A 88 -6.99 8.41 1.97
C TYR A 88 -6.37 8.51 0.58
N SER A 89 -6.18 7.36 -0.06
CA SER A 89 -5.60 7.24 -1.39
C SER A 89 -6.21 8.24 -2.40
N THR A 90 -7.54 8.29 -2.48
CA THR A 90 -8.25 9.20 -3.41
C THR A 90 -7.97 10.68 -3.11
N PHE A 91 -7.75 11.07 -1.87
CA PHE A 91 -7.49 12.47 -1.50
C PHE A 91 -6.02 12.86 -1.64
N LEU A 92 -5.10 11.90 -1.59
CA LEU A 92 -3.67 12.14 -1.82
C LEU A 92 -3.40 12.72 -3.22
N GLN A 93 -4.29 12.50 -4.19
CA GLN A 93 -4.20 13.11 -5.52
C GLN A 93 -4.05 14.64 -5.48
N ARG A 94 -4.64 15.31 -4.46
CA ARG A 94 -4.51 16.76 -4.27
C ARG A 94 -3.11 17.22 -3.84
N GLY A 95 -2.29 16.29 -3.38
CA GLY A 95 -0.90 16.54 -2.98
C GLY A 95 0.14 16.13 -4.02
N TYR A 96 -0.28 15.70 -5.22
CA TYR A 96 0.63 15.10 -6.20
C TYR A 96 1.77 16.03 -6.61
N ASP A 97 1.47 17.30 -6.87
CA ASP A 97 2.50 18.31 -7.18
C ASP A 97 3.51 18.47 -6.04
N MET A 98 3.04 18.55 -4.79
CA MET A 98 3.89 18.68 -3.60
C MET A 98 4.71 17.42 -3.36
N LEU A 99 4.17 16.22 -3.67
CA LEU A 99 4.96 14.99 -3.61
C LEU A 99 6.14 15.02 -4.58
N ILE A 100 5.97 15.62 -5.75
CA ILE A 100 7.07 15.80 -6.72
C ILE A 100 8.08 16.81 -6.19
N HIS A 101 7.63 18.06 -5.93
CA HIS A 101 8.53 19.19 -5.69
C HIS A 101 9.09 19.22 -4.28
N ASP A 102 8.25 18.98 -3.27
CA ASP A 102 8.66 19.18 -1.87
C ASP A 102 9.28 17.91 -1.27
N VAL A 103 8.97 16.72 -1.83
CA VAL A 103 9.40 15.44 -1.25
C VAL A 103 10.36 14.69 -2.16
N ALA A 104 9.93 14.34 -3.38
CA ALA A 104 10.70 13.45 -4.26
C ALA A 104 11.99 14.10 -4.77
N LEU A 105 11.92 15.33 -5.29
CA LEU A 105 13.09 16.04 -5.81
C LEU A 105 14.13 16.36 -4.72
N GLU A 106 13.66 16.62 -3.50
CA GLU A 106 14.51 16.89 -2.33
C GLU A 106 14.99 15.58 -1.64
N GLY A 107 14.45 14.42 -2.03
CA GLY A 107 14.79 13.12 -1.44
C GLY A 107 14.47 13.01 0.04
N LEU A 108 13.49 13.75 0.54
CA LEU A 108 13.17 13.83 1.96
C LEU A 108 12.52 12.57 2.50
N HIS A 109 12.89 12.16 3.70
CA HIS A 109 12.33 10.99 4.36
C HIS A 109 10.94 11.30 4.95
N VAL A 110 9.93 11.20 4.11
CA VAL A 110 8.52 11.33 4.45
C VAL A 110 7.85 9.96 4.31
N VAL A 111 7.13 9.53 5.32
CA VAL A 111 6.31 8.30 5.26
C VAL A 111 4.86 8.67 4.97
N LEU A 112 4.29 8.07 3.93
CA LEU A 112 2.88 8.20 3.60
C LEU A 112 2.12 6.96 4.07
N GLY A 113 1.14 7.12 4.96
CA GLY A 113 0.14 6.11 5.29
C GLY A 113 -1.04 6.24 4.33
N VAL A 114 -1.00 5.51 3.22
CA VAL A 114 -2.00 5.61 2.14
C VAL A 114 -3.14 4.64 2.40
N TYR A 115 -4.16 5.12 3.10
CA TYR A 115 -5.31 4.34 3.52
C TYR A 115 -6.41 4.30 2.44
N ARG A 116 -7.25 3.28 2.46
CA ARG A 116 -8.32 3.06 1.48
C ARG A 116 -7.79 2.90 0.05
N ALA A 117 -6.63 2.26 -0.07
CA ALA A 117 -6.09 1.85 -1.34
C ALA A 117 -6.95 0.76 -1.98
N GLY A 118 -7.13 0.79 -3.29
CA GLY A 118 -7.99 -0.11 -4.03
C GLY A 118 -9.48 0.21 -3.91
N LEU A 119 -10.34 -0.79 -4.07
CA LEU A 119 -11.79 -0.66 -4.00
C LEU A 119 -12.27 -0.62 -2.56
N VAL A 120 -13.15 0.33 -2.23
CA VAL A 120 -13.63 0.59 -0.86
C VAL A 120 -15.11 0.28 -0.63
N GLY A 121 -15.80 -0.29 -1.60
CA GLY A 121 -17.17 -0.78 -1.46
C GLY A 121 -18.16 0.28 -0.98
N ALA A 122 -18.56 0.21 0.29
CA ALA A 122 -19.62 1.02 0.87
C ALA A 122 -19.38 2.54 0.86
N ASP A 123 -18.13 2.99 0.70
CA ASP A 123 -17.83 4.44 0.64
C ASP A 123 -18.14 5.04 -0.74
N GLY A 124 -18.40 4.21 -1.75
CA GLY A 124 -18.77 4.61 -3.10
C GLY A 124 -17.58 4.97 -4.00
N GLU A 125 -17.89 5.24 -5.26
CA GLU A 125 -16.90 5.43 -6.33
C GLU A 125 -15.94 6.60 -6.11
N THR A 126 -16.38 7.64 -5.43
CA THR A 126 -15.55 8.83 -5.14
C THR A 126 -14.41 8.55 -4.14
N HIS A 127 -14.44 7.40 -3.47
CA HIS A 127 -13.48 7.03 -2.45
C HIS A 127 -12.56 5.87 -2.85
N HIS A 128 -12.73 5.32 -4.06
CA HIS A 128 -11.83 4.27 -4.55
C HIS A 128 -10.40 4.78 -4.74
N GLY A 129 -9.43 4.07 -4.17
CA GLY A 129 -8.01 4.35 -4.27
C GLY A 129 -7.38 3.60 -5.45
N CYS A 130 -7.76 3.94 -6.69
CA CYS A 130 -7.38 3.17 -7.87
C CYS A 130 -6.22 3.79 -8.68
N PHE A 131 -5.69 4.95 -8.23
CA PHE A 131 -4.64 5.69 -8.94
C PHE A 131 -3.33 5.77 -8.17
N ASP A 132 -3.35 5.56 -6.85
CA ASP A 132 -2.19 5.75 -5.96
C ASP A 132 -1.00 4.86 -6.33
N ALA A 133 -1.24 3.58 -6.64
CA ALA A 133 -0.20 2.66 -7.09
C ALA A 133 0.52 3.17 -8.35
N LEU A 134 -0.21 3.85 -9.25
CA LEU A 134 0.33 4.39 -10.50
C LEU A 134 1.21 5.61 -10.22
N PHE A 135 0.61 6.69 -9.70
CA PHE A 135 1.33 7.96 -9.56
C PHE A 135 2.46 7.90 -8.52
N LEU A 136 2.33 7.11 -7.44
CA LEU A 136 3.41 6.94 -6.47
C LEU A 136 4.60 6.18 -7.04
N SER A 137 4.33 5.23 -7.94
CA SER A 137 5.38 4.43 -8.57
C SER A 137 6.17 5.18 -9.65
N GLU A 138 5.68 6.32 -10.12
CA GLU A 138 6.36 7.18 -11.09
C GLU A 138 7.31 8.17 -10.42
N LEU A 139 7.13 8.44 -9.12
CA LEU A 139 7.90 9.43 -8.40
C LEU A 139 9.32 8.94 -8.13
N PRO A 140 10.35 9.74 -8.47
CA PRO A 140 11.73 9.34 -8.25
C PRO A 140 12.04 9.16 -6.76
N GLY A 141 12.77 8.10 -6.44
CA GLY A 141 13.21 7.80 -5.08
C GLY A 141 12.12 7.25 -4.14
N PHE A 142 10.86 7.18 -4.58
CA PHE A 142 9.79 6.60 -3.77
C PHE A 142 9.91 5.07 -3.66
N THR A 143 9.75 4.58 -2.41
CA THR A 143 9.47 3.17 -2.14
C THR A 143 7.98 3.01 -1.86
N VAL A 144 7.32 2.06 -2.53
CA VAL A 144 5.88 1.79 -2.35
C VAL A 144 5.70 0.36 -1.84
N LEU A 145 5.25 0.25 -0.59
CA LEU A 145 5.01 -1.00 0.13
C LEU A 145 3.51 -1.32 0.19
N CYS A 146 3.16 -2.61 0.03
CA CYS A 146 1.78 -3.07 -0.07
C CYS A 146 1.52 -4.25 0.90
N PRO A 147 1.25 -4.01 2.19
CA PRO A 147 0.92 -5.06 3.14
C PRO A 147 -0.41 -5.74 2.79
N ALA A 148 -0.49 -7.05 3.04
CA ALA A 148 -1.68 -7.87 2.86
C ALA A 148 -2.30 -8.36 4.18
N SER A 149 -1.57 -8.23 5.29
CA SER A 149 -1.98 -8.62 6.64
C SER A 149 -1.70 -7.52 7.65
N PHE A 150 -2.25 -7.65 8.85
CA PHE A 150 -1.96 -6.75 9.96
C PHE A 150 -0.49 -6.84 10.42
N ALA A 151 0.08 -8.04 10.40
CA ALA A 151 1.47 -8.25 10.74
C ALA A 151 2.40 -7.52 9.75
N GLU A 152 2.15 -7.66 8.45
CA GLU A 152 2.91 -6.96 7.42
C GLU A 152 2.75 -5.44 7.52
N LEU A 153 1.54 -4.92 7.80
CA LEU A 153 1.35 -3.48 7.98
C LEU A 153 2.21 -2.94 9.11
N GLY A 154 2.20 -3.64 10.26
CA GLY A 154 3.04 -3.26 11.40
C GLY A 154 4.52 -3.28 11.07
N HIS A 155 4.99 -4.35 10.43
CA HIS A 155 6.38 -4.50 10.03
C HIS A 155 6.79 -3.44 8.98
N MET A 156 6.02 -3.27 7.91
CA MET A 156 6.31 -2.32 6.84
C MET A 156 6.29 -0.87 7.32
N LEU A 157 5.39 -0.49 8.22
CA LEU A 157 5.36 0.86 8.80
C LEU A 157 6.61 1.14 9.64
N ARG A 158 7.03 0.18 10.46
CA ARG A 158 8.26 0.30 11.24
C ARG A 158 9.50 0.38 10.34
N SER A 159 9.56 -0.48 9.34
CA SER A 159 10.64 -0.47 8.35
C SER A 159 10.68 0.84 7.58
N ALA A 160 9.51 1.36 7.15
CA ALA A 160 9.40 2.64 6.48
C ALA A 160 9.96 3.79 7.32
N LEU A 161 9.74 3.79 8.64
CA LEU A 161 10.23 4.83 9.54
C LEU A 161 11.72 4.72 9.86
N PHE A 162 12.24 3.50 10.03
CA PHE A 162 13.55 3.32 10.68
C PHE A 162 14.60 2.64 9.81
N ALA A 163 14.20 1.98 8.70
CA ALA A 163 15.13 1.22 7.85
C ALA A 163 15.28 1.77 6.43
N HIS A 164 14.37 2.64 6.00
CA HIS A 164 14.45 3.28 4.69
C HIS A 164 15.09 4.67 4.76
N ALA A 165 15.69 5.07 3.65
CA ALA A 165 16.08 6.45 3.39
C ALA A 165 15.24 6.99 2.23
N GLY A 166 14.88 8.28 2.26
CA GLY A 166 14.00 8.87 1.26
C GLY A 166 12.51 8.56 1.48
N PRO A 167 11.65 8.93 0.54
CA PRO A 167 10.21 8.84 0.72
C PRO A 167 9.66 7.42 0.60
N VAL A 168 8.74 7.05 1.50
CA VAL A 168 8.12 5.73 1.53
C VAL A 168 6.60 5.86 1.62
N ALA A 169 5.87 5.13 0.78
CA ALA A 169 4.43 4.98 0.88
C ALA A 169 4.07 3.55 1.34
N VAL A 170 3.29 3.44 2.40
CA VAL A 170 2.68 2.18 2.85
C VAL A 170 1.21 2.22 2.44
N ARG A 171 0.85 1.42 1.45
CA ARG A 171 -0.45 1.39 0.79
C ARG A 171 -1.30 0.25 1.33
N TYR A 172 -2.41 0.53 2.02
CA TYR A 172 -3.24 -0.48 2.66
C TYR A 172 -4.75 -0.22 2.51
N PRO A 173 -5.59 -1.30 2.53
CA PRO A 173 -7.00 -1.22 2.21
C PRO A 173 -7.86 -0.74 3.39
N ARG A 174 -9.15 -0.52 3.12
CA ARG A 174 -10.19 -0.38 4.13
C ARG A 174 -10.61 -1.74 4.69
N GLY A 175 -10.90 -1.81 5.98
CA GLY A 175 -11.46 -3.00 6.63
C GLY A 175 -10.43 -3.87 7.34
N GLY A 176 -10.77 -5.15 7.48
CA GLY A 176 -9.92 -6.16 8.12
C GLY A 176 -9.02 -6.91 7.13
N GLU A 177 -8.15 -7.76 7.66
CA GLU A 177 -7.34 -8.67 6.84
C GLU A 177 -8.18 -9.87 6.34
N GLY A 178 -7.68 -10.53 5.30
CA GLY A 178 -8.29 -11.72 4.74
C GLY A 178 -7.76 -13.03 5.35
N ALA A 179 -7.81 -14.11 4.56
CA ALA A 179 -7.29 -15.41 4.98
C ALA A 179 -5.76 -15.43 5.10
N PHE A 180 -5.05 -14.60 4.32
CA PHE A 180 -3.62 -14.43 4.45
C PHE A 180 -3.30 -13.55 5.66
N GLN A 181 -2.63 -14.13 6.66
CA GLN A 181 -2.23 -13.48 7.91
C GLN A 181 -0.71 -13.59 8.16
N GLY A 182 0.04 -14.04 7.16
CA GLY A 182 1.49 -14.17 7.24
C GLY A 182 2.22 -12.82 7.30
N ASP A 183 3.47 -12.85 7.74
CA ASP A 183 4.42 -11.75 7.62
C ASP A 183 5.56 -12.15 6.69
N THR A 184 5.64 -11.49 5.55
CA THR A 184 6.68 -11.68 4.53
C THR A 184 7.36 -10.37 4.18
N ALA A 185 7.17 -9.34 4.99
CA ALA A 185 7.57 -7.95 4.73
C ALA A 185 9.10 -7.76 4.61
N ASP A 186 9.90 -8.72 5.08
CA ASP A 186 11.36 -8.74 4.98
C ASP A 186 11.88 -8.92 3.53
N ARG A 187 11.01 -9.26 2.58
CA ARG A 187 11.36 -9.49 1.17
C ARG A 187 10.48 -8.67 0.24
N PRO A 188 11.04 -8.07 -0.83
CA PRO A 188 10.25 -7.30 -1.79
C PRO A 188 9.30 -8.17 -2.64
N LEU A 189 9.63 -9.44 -2.85
CA LEU A 189 8.85 -10.43 -3.58
C LEU A 189 8.94 -11.80 -2.91
N VAL A 190 7.80 -12.49 -2.76
CA VAL A 190 7.76 -13.83 -2.17
C VAL A 190 6.88 -14.77 -2.99
N ARG A 191 7.26 -16.05 -2.99
CA ARG A 191 6.44 -17.13 -3.50
C ARG A 191 5.61 -17.73 -2.37
N LEU A 192 4.28 -17.65 -2.49
CA LEU A 192 3.35 -18.20 -1.51
C LEU A 192 2.87 -19.60 -1.90
N ARG A 193 2.91 -19.93 -3.19
CA ARG A 193 2.51 -21.24 -3.71
C ARG A 193 3.36 -21.61 -4.91
N GLU A 194 3.82 -22.84 -4.96
CA GLU A 194 4.50 -23.42 -6.13
C GLU A 194 3.49 -23.80 -7.23
N GLY A 195 3.91 -23.65 -8.49
CA GLY A 195 3.13 -24.04 -9.67
C GLY A 195 4.01 -24.16 -10.91
N THR A 196 3.48 -24.81 -11.95
CA THR A 196 4.23 -25.09 -13.19
C THR A 196 3.52 -24.61 -14.44
N ASP A 197 2.24 -24.31 -14.38
CA ASP A 197 1.40 -24.09 -15.57
C ASP A 197 1.14 -22.59 -15.81
N ALA A 198 0.95 -21.83 -14.75
CA ALA A 198 0.74 -20.38 -14.79
C ALA A 198 1.29 -19.71 -13.52
N THR A 199 1.67 -18.44 -13.64
CA THR A 199 2.06 -17.58 -12.51
C THR A 199 0.98 -16.52 -12.29
N LEU A 200 0.44 -16.45 -11.07
CA LEU A 200 -0.44 -15.38 -10.59
C LEU A 200 0.42 -14.42 -9.77
N LEU A 201 0.63 -13.21 -10.24
CA LEU A 201 1.38 -12.17 -9.56
C LEU A 201 0.42 -11.10 -9.06
N THR A 202 0.57 -10.70 -7.80
CA THR A 202 -0.28 -9.68 -7.19
C THR A 202 0.45 -8.94 -6.06
N TYR A 203 -0.21 -7.97 -5.45
CA TYR A 203 0.25 -7.24 -4.26
C TYR A 203 -0.91 -6.91 -3.32
N GLY A 204 -0.56 -6.60 -2.07
CA GLY A 204 -1.54 -6.23 -1.05
C GLY A 204 -2.59 -7.32 -0.83
N VAL A 205 -3.78 -6.90 -0.44
CA VAL A 205 -4.87 -7.83 -0.05
C VAL A 205 -5.41 -8.71 -1.17
N LEU A 206 -5.15 -8.37 -2.44
CA LEU A 206 -5.53 -9.21 -3.57
C LEU A 206 -4.83 -10.57 -3.59
N VAL A 207 -3.82 -10.76 -2.74
CA VAL A 207 -3.20 -12.07 -2.51
C VAL A 207 -4.23 -13.13 -2.10
N ASN A 208 -5.28 -12.74 -1.36
CA ASN A 208 -6.34 -13.65 -0.95
C ASN A 208 -7.09 -14.21 -2.18
N GLN A 209 -7.45 -13.32 -3.11
CA GLN A 209 -8.11 -13.70 -4.36
C GLN A 209 -7.20 -14.54 -5.27
N ALA A 210 -5.90 -14.22 -5.30
CA ALA A 210 -4.93 -15.00 -6.07
C ALA A 210 -4.77 -16.43 -5.52
N LEU A 211 -4.72 -16.60 -4.20
CA LEU A 211 -4.65 -17.92 -3.55
C LEU A 211 -5.93 -18.71 -3.78
N GLU A 212 -7.09 -18.09 -3.63
CA GLU A 212 -8.39 -18.74 -3.93
C GLU A 212 -8.50 -19.14 -5.41
N ALA A 213 -8.08 -18.27 -6.32
CA ALA A 213 -8.04 -18.60 -7.76
C ALA A 213 -7.10 -19.77 -8.05
N ALA A 214 -5.96 -19.86 -7.38
CA ALA A 214 -5.04 -20.98 -7.53
C ALA A 214 -5.64 -22.30 -7.03
N ASP A 215 -6.44 -22.27 -5.93
CA ASP A 215 -7.18 -23.45 -5.45
C ASP A 215 -8.25 -23.91 -6.44
N LEU A 216 -8.95 -22.96 -7.08
CA LEU A 216 -9.93 -23.27 -8.11
C LEU A 216 -9.28 -23.88 -9.36
N LEU A 217 -8.15 -23.30 -9.80
CA LEU A 217 -7.38 -23.79 -10.94
C LEU A 217 -6.85 -25.21 -10.71
N GLU A 218 -6.39 -25.52 -9.48
CA GLU A 218 -5.91 -26.87 -9.14
C GLU A 218 -7.01 -27.94 -9.28
N ARG A 219 -8.26 -27.60 -8.93
CA ARG A 219 -9.41 -28.51 -9.13
C ARG A 219 -9.68 -28.83 -10.61
N GLU A 220 -9.27 -27.88 -11.49
CA GLU A 220 -9.34 -28.04 -12.96
C GLU A 220 -8.05 -28.63 -13.55
N GLY A 221 -7.10 -29.07 -12.71
CA GLY A 221 -5.85 -29.69 -13.12
C GLY A 221 -4.76 -28.72 -13.53
N VAL A 222 -4.90 -27.42 -13.24
CA VAL A 222 -3.91 -26.36 -13.54
C VAL A 222 -3.16 -25.99 -12.26
N ARG A 223 -1.85 -26.20 -12.23
CA ARG A 223 -0.98 -25.86 -11.09
C ARG A 223 -0.47 -24.44 -11.23
N ALA A 224 -1.13 -23.49 -10.57
CA ALA A 224 -0.76 -22.09 -10.59
C ALA A 224 0.21 -21.76 -9.46
N GLU A 225 1.34 -21.11 -9.80
CA GLU A 225 2.23 -20.45 -8.86
C GLU A 225 1.57 -19.14 -8.39
N VAL A 226 1.73 -18.79 -7.10
CA VAL A 226 1.29 -17.49 -6.56
C VAL A 226 2.49 -16.72 -6.04
N LEU A 227 2.73 -15.56 -6.64
CA LEU A 227 3.77 -14.61 -6.27
C LEU A 227 3.12 -13.34 -5.70
N LYS A 228 3.67 -12.86 -4.59
CA LYS A 228 3.23 -11.64 -3.92
C LYS A 228 4.37 -10.63 -3.89
N LEU A 229 4.12 -9.43 -4.43
CA LEU A 229 4.97 -8.28 -4.25
C LEU A 229 4.62 -7.55 -2.94
N ASN A 230 5.60 -7.40 -2.08
CA ASN A 230 5.53 -6.53 -0.91
C ASN A 230 5.92 -5.09 -1.26
N GLN A 231 6.75 -4.93 -2.28
CA GLN A 231 7.19 -3.66 -2.83
C GLN A 231 6.85 -3.58 -4.32
N ILE A 232 6.13 -2.55 -4.73
CA ILE A 232 5.74 -2.32 -6.13
C ILE A 232 6.54 -1.19 -6.81
N ALA A 233 7.31 -0.43 -6.03
CA ALA A 233 8.29 0.54 -6.51
C ALA A 233 9.43 0.70 -5.48
N PRO A 234 10.70 0.84 -5.93
CA PRO A 234 11.14 0.50 -7.29
C PRO A 234 10.97 -1.00 -7.59
N LEU A 235 10.77 -1.33 -8.86
CA LEU A 235 10.78 -2.72 -9.30
C LEU A 235 12.22 -3.18 -9.53
N ASP A 236 12.54 -4.33 -8.97
CA ASP A 236 13.83 -5.00 -9.19
C ASP A 236 13.70 -6.00 -10.35
N GLY A 237 14.29 -5.66 -11.49
CA GLY A 237 14.24 -6.48 -12.71
C GLY A 237 14.96 -7.83 -12.54
N GLU A 238 16.11 -7.86 -11.84
CA GLU A 238 16.84 -9.10 -11.57
C GLU A 238 15.99 -10.05 -10.72
N LEU A 239 15.45 -9.56 -9.60
CA LEU A 239 14.59 -10.32 -8.71
C LEU A 239 13.34 -10.83 -9.45
N LEU A 240 12.70 -9.99 -10.25
CA LEU A 240 11.56 -10.40 -11.08
C LEU A 240 11.98 -11.49 -12.09
N GLY A 241 13.16 -11.36 -12.70
CA GLY A 241 13.70 -12.35 -13.63
C GLY A 241 13.94 -13.74 -13.01
N GLU A 242 14.26 -13.82 -11.71
CA GLU A 242 14.42 -15.10 -11.00
C GLU A 242 13.09 -15.86 -10.82
N PHE A 243 11.98 -15.12 -10.67
CA PHE A 243 10.67 -15.68 -10.40
C PHE A 243 9.82 -15.84 -11.66
N LEU A 244 9.87 -14.85 -12.56
CA LEU A 244 9.04 -14.84 -13.76
C LEU A 244 9.68 -15.65 -14.89
N GLY A 245 8.84 -16.18 -15.78
CA GLY A 245 9.30 -16.94 -16.97
C GLY A 245 9.33 -18.46 -16.79
N LYS A 246 9.11 -18.97 -15.58
CA LYS A 246 9.08 -20.44 -15.33
C LYS A 246 7.86 -21.12 -15.94
N THR A 247 6.70 -20.46 -15.95
CA THR A 247 5.43 -21.05 -16.35
C THR A 247 4.97 -20.69 -17.77
N GLY A 248 5.57 -19.71 -18.42
CA GLY A 248 5.17 -19.26 -19.76
C GLY A 248 3.86 -18.45 -19.81
N ILE A 249 3.04 -18.46 -18.76
CA ILE A 249 1.81 -17.66 -18.62
C ILE A 249 1.96 -16.83 -17.35
N LEU A 250 1.89 -15.50 -17.50
CA LEU A 250 1.87 -14.54 -16.39
C LEU A 250 0.52 -13.84 -16.35
N LEU A 251 -0.20 -13.97 -15.23
CA LEU A 251 -1.38 -13.18 -14.91
C LEU A 251 -1.00 -12.20 -13.79
N VAL A 252 -1.19 -10.90 -14.04
CA VAL A 252 -1.02 -9.85 -13.02
C VAL A 252 -2.40 -9.37 -12.58
N LEU A 253 -2.68 -9.49 -11.28
CA LEU A 253 -3.94 -9.10 -10.65
C LEU A 253 -3.73 -7.83 -9.81
N GLU A 254 -4.50 -6.77 -10.12
CA GLU A 254 -4.34 -5.44 -9.55
C GLU A 254 -5.67 -4.76 -9.28
N ASP A 255 -5.72 -3.91 -8.24
CA ASP A 255 -6.86 -3.08 -7.87
C ASP A 255 -6.73 -1.61 -8.35
N CYS A 256 -6.08 -1.40 -9.47
CA CYS A 256 -5.86 -0.09 -10.11
C CYS A 256 -6.36 -0.07 -11.56
N PHE A 257 -6.38 1.13 -12.15
CA PHE A 257 -6.69 1.29 -13.58
C PHE A 257 -5.57 0.72 -14.47
N GLY A 258 -5.93 0.37 -15.72
CA GLY A 258 -5.05 -0.36 -16.63
C GLY A 258 -3.88 0.44 -17.18
N ALA A 259 -4.03 1.76 -17.41
CA ALA A 259 -2.96 2.58 -17.96
C ALA A 259 -1.84 2.80 -16.95
N GLY A 260 -0.60 2.41 -17.27
CA GLY A 260 0.56 2.53 -16.38
C GLY A 260 0.59 1.53 -15.22
N CYS A 261 -0.32 0.54 -15.21
CA CYS A 261 -0.40 -0.44 -14.14
C CYS A 261 0.89 -1.27 -14.00
N LEU A 262 1.06 -1.90 -12.83
CA LEU A 262 2.24 -2.72 -12.52
C LEU A 262 2.50 -3.78 -13.60
N GLY A 263 1.44 -4.44 -14.08
CA GLY A 263 1.59 -5.46 -15.13
C GLY A 263 2.14 -4.91 -16.45
N GLN A 264 1.81 -3.68 -16.82
CA GLN A 264 2.41 -3.02 -17.98
C GLN A 264 3.88 -2.67 -17.74
N ARG A 265 4.24 -2.21 -16.55
CA ARG A 265 5.62 -1.92 -16.16
C ARG A 265 6.48 -3.18 -16.15
N ILE A 266 5.96 -4.28 -15.62
CA ILE A 266 6.63 -5.59 -15.65
C ILE A 266 6.80 -6.07 -17.08
N ALA A 267 5.80 -5.92 -17.95
CA ALA A 267 5.89 -6.29 -19.35
C ALA A 267 7.00 -5.51 -20.08
N ALA A 268 7.12 -4.21 -19.80
CA ALA A 268 8.20 -3.37 -20.37
C ALA A 268 9.57 -3.86 -19.90
N LEU A 269 9.77 -4.06 -18.58
CA LEU A 269 11.04 -4.57 -18.04
C LEU A 269 11.42 -5.94 -18.63
N GLN A 270 10.47 -6.87 -18.73
CA GLN A 270 10.73 -8.19 -19.32
C GLN A 270 11.06 -8.13 -20.81
N ALA A 271 10.44 -7.19 -21.54
CA ALA A 271 10.74 -6.99 -22.95
C ALA A 271 12.18 -6.45 -23.17
N GLU A 272 12.61 -5.50 -22.32
CA GLU A 272 13.97 -4.95 -22.33
C GLU A 272 15.02 -6.03 -22.02
N GLU A 273 14.71 -6.97 -21.13
CA GLU A 273 15.59 -8.08 -20.78
C GLU A 273 15.51 -9.31 -21.73
N GLY A 274 14.63 -9.27 -22.73
CA GLY A 274 14.39 -10.38 -23.65
C GLY A 274 13.72 -11.61 -22.99
N ARG A 275 12.98 -11.42 -21.88
CA ARG A 275 12.37 -12.47 -21.06
C ARG A 275 10.83 -12.47 -21.09
N ALA A 276 10.21 -11.89 -22.11
CA ALA A 276 8.76 -11.77 -22.18
C ALA A 276 8.05 -13.14 -22.07
N PRO A 277 6.97 -13.25 -21.27
CA PRO A 277 6.19 -14.49 -21.16
C PRO A 277 5.51 -14.78 -22.49
N ARG A 278 5.21 -16.05 -22.78
CA ARG A 278 4.43 -16.44 -23.97
C ARG A 278 3.05 -15.80 -23.99
N ARG A 279 2.46 -15.62 -22.79
CA ARG A 279 1.15 -15.00 -22.61
C ARG A 279 1.14 -14.16 -21.36
N LEU A 280 0.83 -12.87 -21.52
CA LEU A 280 0.57 -11.94 -20.42
C LEU A 280 -0.93 -11.65 -20.33
N ILE A 281 -1.49 -11.78 -19.13
CA ILE A 281 -2.89 -11.48 -18.83
C ILE A 281 -2.91 -10.41 -17.73
N LEU A 282 -3.50 -9.26 -18.01
CA LEU A 282 -3.69 -8.19 -17.04
C LEU A 282 -5.13 -8.19 -16.55
N LYS A 283 -5.31 -8.36 -15.24
CA LYS A 283 -6.59 -8.27 -14.55
C LYS A 283 -6.54 -7.07 -13.62
N ASN A 284 -7.15 -5.98 -14.05
CA ASN A 284 -7.26 -4.71 -13.36
C ASN A 284 -8.66 -4.13 -13.54
N LEU A 285 -8.89 -2.90 -13.13
CA LEU A 285 -10.21 -2.25 -13.19
C LEU A 285 -10.60 -1.76 -14.59
N GLY A 286 -9.79 -2.07 -15.61
CA GLY A 286 -10.04 -1.69 -16.99
C GLY A 286 -9.55 -0.29 -17.33
N LYS A 287 -10.24 0.34 -18.31
CA LYS A 287 -9.93 1.68 -18.82
C LYS A 287 -10.87 2.70 -18.20
#